data_2aecfce07a84138dd4a26e1d02340982
#
_entry.id   2aecfce07a84138dd4a26e1d02340982
#
_cell.length_a   1.000
_cell.length_b   1.000
_cell.length_c   1.000
_cell.angle_alpha   90.00
_cell.angle_beta   90.00
_cell.angle_gamma   90.00
#
_symmetry.space_group_name_H-M   'P 1'
#
loop_
_entity.id
_entity.type
_entity.pdbx_description
1 polymer ?
#
loop_
_entity_poly.entity_id
_entity_poly.type
_entity_poly.pdbx_seq_one_letter_code
_entity_poly.pdbx_strand_id
1 'polypeptide(L)'
;MMASVLAAVAQVVAGSSVRWLGSVPTDGQRVFIANHSSHFDFIVLWSYLPSHLRRLTRPVAARDYWERDAIRRYLAASVFNAVLIDRVAAPGSAAGQLGRQAVDQMAGALDGRHSLILFPEGTRGPGDDLAPFRSGLYHLCHNRPDLDVIPVYLENLNRILPKGHLLPVPMLSRITFGAPFRLQPAEEKDAFLERARQAVRALKEAA
;
A
#
# COMPACT_ATOMS: atom_id res chain seq x y z
N MET A 1 -10.26 11.14 -16.54
CA MET A 1 -9.56 10.80 -17.79
C MET A 1 -8.10 10.39 -17.54
N MET A 2 -7.25 11.25 -16.98
CA MET A 2 -5.82 10.96 -16.71
C MET A 2 -5.60 9.68 -15.87
N ALA A 3 -6.34 9.50 -14.77
CA ALA A 3 -6.24 8.32 -13.91
C ALA A 3 -6.51 6.99 -14.65
N SER A 4 -7.46 6.98 -15.58
CA SER A 4 -7.77 5.78 -16.38
C SER A 4 -6.69 5.49 -17.41
N VAL A 5 -6.13 6.52 -18.04
CA VAL A 5 -5.02 6.39 -18.99
C VAL A 5 -3.79 5.84 -18.27
N LEU A 6 -3.43 6.44 -17.12
CA LEU A 6 -2.28 5.97 -16.33
C LEU A 6 -2.47 4.53 -15.84
N ALA A 7 -3.68 4.16 -15.42
CA ALA A 7 -3.98 2.78 -15.04
C ALA A 7 -3.80 1.81 -16.21
N ALA A 8 -4.31 2.16 -17.40
CA ALA A 8 -4.15 1.32 -18.59
C ALA A 8 -2.67 1.15 -18.98
N VAL A 9 -1.89 2.23 -18.96
CA VAL A 9 -0.45 2.18 -19.22
C VAL A 9 0.26 1.29 -18.18
N ALA A 10 -0.04 1.48 -16.89
CA ALA A 10 0.56 0.67 -15.83
C ALA A 10 0.23 -0.82 -15.98
N GLN A 11 -1.01 -1.16 -16.38
CA GLN A 11 -1.43 -2.54 -16.63
C GLN A 11 -0.69 -3.16 -17.82
N VAL A 12 -0.53 -2.42 -18.92
CA VAL A 12 0.22 -2.90 -20.09
C VAL A 12 1.69 -3.12 -19.74
N VAL A 13 2.31 -2.18 -19.03
CA VAL A 13 3.73 -2.28 -18.64
C VAL A 13 3.96 -3.41 -17.66
N ALA A 14 3.08 -3.58 -16.66
CA ALA A 14 3.23 -4.61 -15.65
C ALA A 14 2.86 -6.02 -16.14
N GLY A 15 1.99 -6.15 -17.15
CA GLY A 15 1.52 -7.45 -17.66
C GLY A 15 0.99 -8.37 -16.56
N SER A 16 0.42 -7.79 -15.48
CA SER A 16 0.07 -8.55 -14.29
C SER A 16 -1.20 -9.38 -14.48
N SER A 17 -1.19 -10.60 -13.96
CA SER A 17 -2.41 -11.36 -13.67
C SER A 17 -2.93 -10.99 -12.29
N VAL A 18 -4.25 -11.02 -12.10
CA VAL A 18 -4.90 -10.72 -10.80
C VAL A 18 -5.62 -11.95 -10.28
N ARG A 19 -5.41 -12.26 -9.00
CA ARG A 19 -6.12 -13.32 -8.29
C ARG A 19 -6.74 -12.77 -7.01
N TRP A 20 -7.98 -13.16 -6.76
CA TRP A 20 -8.70 -12.84 -5.53
C TRP A 20 -8.93 -14.15 -4.76
N LEU A 21 -8.21 -14.33 -3.65
CA LEU A 21 -8.25 -15.52 -2.80
C LEU A 21 -8.98 -15.21 -1.50
N GLY A 22 -10.23 -15.64 -1.39
CA GLY A 22 -11.04 -15.42 -0.17
C GLY A 22 -11.52 -13.97 0.02
N SER A 23 -11.34 -13.11 -0.97
CA SER A 23 -11.93 -11.77 -1.02
C SER A 23 -12.54 -11.48 -2.37
N VAL A 24 -13.47 -10.54 -2.40
CA VAL A 24 -14.03 -9.98 -3.63
C VAL A 24 -13.95 -8.45 -3.56
N PRO A 25 -13.84 -7.76 -4.70
CA PRO A 25 -13.79 -6.30 -4.73
C PRO A 25 -15.18 -5.72 -4.44
N THR A 26 -15.53 -5.64 -3.16
CA THR A 26 -16.79 -5.04 -2.68
C THR A 26 -16.57 -3.62 -2.18
N ASP A 27 -17.64 -2.84 -2.14
CA ASP A 27 -17.66 -1.54 -1.49
C ASP A 27 -17.45 -1.69 0.02
N GLY A 28 -16.71 -0.78 0.61
CA GLY A 28 -16.37 -0.78 2.03
C GLY A 28 -14.98 -0.21 2.26
N GLN A 29 -14.79 0.39 3.43
CA GLN A 29 -13.49 0.91 3.82
C GLN A 29 -12.55 -0.23 4.16
N ARG A 30 -11.34 -0.15 3.62
CA ARG A 30 -10.30 -1.14 3.86
C ARG A 30 -8.91 -0.56 3.75
N VAL A 31 -7.94 -1.24 4.33
CA VAL A 31 -6.53 -0.99 4.09
C VAL A 31 -5.92 -2.18 3.35
N PHE A 32 -5.44 -1.95 2.14
CA PHE A 32 -4.66 -2.93 1.38
C PHE A 32 -3.22 -2.88 1.88
N ILE A 33 -2.72 -3.96 2.46
CA ILE A 33 -1.34 -4.07 2.91
C ILE A 33 -0.55 -4.95 1.95
N ALA A 34 0.60 -4.47 1.46
CA ALA A 34 1.38 -5.20 0.48
C ALA A 34 2.88 -5.21 0.81
N ASN A 35 3.62 -6.19 0.24
CA ASN A 35 5.07 -6.15 0.18
C ASN A 35 5.57 -4.99 -0.69
N HIS A 36 6.75 -4.45 -0.34
CA HIS A 36 7.30 -3.28 -1.04
C HIS A 36 8.69 -3.53 -1.59
N SER A 37 8.81 -3.59 -2.90
CA SER A 37 10.07 -3.87 -3.60
C SER A 37 10.40 -2.85 -4.69
N SER A 38 9.41 -2.15 -5.23
CA SER A 38 9.56 -1.22 -6.35
C SER A 38 8.80 0.09 -6.12
N HIS A 39 9.24 1.17 -6.74
CA HIS A 39 8.44 2.40 -6.83
C HIS A 39 7.14 2.22 -7.61
N PHE A 40 7.06 1.17 -8.41
CA PHE A 40 5.93 0.87 -9.26
C PHE A 40 4.82 0.10 -8.52
N ASP A 41 5.11 -0.45 -7.33
CA ASP A 41 4.22 -1.34 -6.59
C ASP A 41 2.82 -0.77 -6.37
N PHE A 42 2.73 0.46 -5.82
CA PHE A 42 1.42 1.04 -5.53
C PHE A 42 0.67 1.43 -6.81
N ILE A 43 1.37 1.85 -7.87
CA ILE A 43 0.76 2.23 -9.14
C ILE A 43 0.12 1.00 -9.77
N VAL A 44 0.82 -0.14 -9.76
CA VAL A 44 0.31 -1.40 -10.28
C VAL A 44 -0.86 -1.88 -9.44
N LEU A 45 -0.70 -1.98 -8.11
CA LEU A 45 -1.80 -2.38 -7.22
C LEU A 45 -3.04 -1.50 -7.45
N TRP A 46 -2.88 -0.18 -7.44
CA TRP A 46 -3.95 0.78 -7.65
C TRP A 46 -4.58 0.64 -9.03
N SER A 47 -3.80 0.42 -10.09
CA SER A 47 -4.28 0.30 -11.46
C SER A 47 -5.20 -0.89 -11.68
N TYR A 48 -4.97 -1.99 -10.96
CA TYR A 48 -5.76 -3.23 -11.08
C TYR A 48 -6.99 -3.28 -10.16
N LEU A 49 -7.16 -2.30 -9.27
CA LEU A 49 -8.43 -2.16 -8.56
C LEU A 49 -9.56 -1.79 -9.54
N PRO A 50 -10.78 -2.34 -9.38
CA PRO A 50 -11.96 -1.89 -10.11
C PRO A 50 -12.11 -0.37 -10.05
N SER A 51 -12.60 0.25 -11.12
CA SER A 51 -12.58 1.71 -11.27
C SER A 51 -13.31 2.47 -10.15
N HIS A 52 -14.38 1.89 -9.58
CA HIS A 52 -15.11 2.46 -8.45
C HIS A 52 -14.27 2.44 -7.18
N LEU A 53 -13.60 1.32 -6.86
CA LEU A 53 -12.70 1.20 -5.72
C LEU A 53 -11.44 2.07 -5.89
N ARG A 54 -10.86 2.09 -7.09
CA ARG A 54 -9.67 2.87 -7.40
C ARG A 54 -9.85 4.36 -7.10
N ARG A 55 -11.04 4.92 -7.39
CA ARG A 55 -11.34 6.33 -7.07
C ARG A 55 -11.41 6.62 -5.57
N LEU A 56 -11.72 5.62 -4.78
CA LEU A 56 -11.83 5.71 -3.33
C LEU A 56 -10.60 5.19 -2.59
N THR A 57 -9.57 4.71 -3.31
CA THR A 57 -8.37 4.14 -2.69
C THR A 57 -7.18 5.08 -2.84
N ARG A 58 -6.61 5.48 -1.72
CA ARG A 58 -5.53 6.47 -1.59
C ARG A 58 -4.24 5.77 -1.17
N PRO A 59 -3.15 5.87 -1.93
CA PRO A 59 -1.86 5.33 -1.50
C PRO A 59 -1.27 6.21 -0.38
N VAL A 60 -0.71 5.55 0.63
CA VAL A 60 0.13 6.20 1.64
C VAL A 60 1.55 6.28 1.10
N ALA A 61 2.11 7.46 1.02
CA ALA A 61 3.38 7.69 0.34
C ALA A 61 4.26 8.70 1.09
N ALA A 62 5.57 8.63 0.86
CA ALA A 62 6.53 9.50 1.50
C ALA A 62 6.54 10.90 0.88
N ARG A 63 6.33 11.93 1.70
CA ARG A 63 6.26 13.34 1.29
C ARG A 63 7.53 13.80 0.58
N ASP A 64 8.69 13.52 1.14
CA ASP A 64 9.99 13.91 0.61
C ASP A 64 10.29 13.40 -0.82
N TYR A 65 9.66 12.30 -1.20
CA TYR A 65 9.76 11.77 -2.57
C TYR A 65 8.74 12.41 -3.51
N TRP A 66 7.48 12.55 -3.08
CA TRP A 66 6.39 12.99 -3.94
C TRP A 66 6.28 14.51 -4.11
N GLU A 67 6.85 15.28 -3.20
CA GLU A 67 6.92 16.74 -3.32
C GLU A 67 8.18 17.26 -4.00
N ARG A 68 9.07 16.37 -4.45
CA ARG A 68 10.38 16.72 -5.02
C ARG A 68 10.31 17.57 -6.29
N ASP A 69 9.30 17.33 -7.13
CA ASP A 69 9.09 18.06 -8.38
C ASP A 69 7.59 18.25 -8.68
N ALA A 70 7.28 19.13 -9.65
CA ALA A 70 5.92 19.51 -9.98
C ALA A 70 5.09 18.35 -10.55
N ILE A 71 5.71 17.43 -11.31
CA ILE A 71 5.03 16.29 -11.92
C ILE A 71 4.60 15.32 -10.83
N ARG A 72 5.50 14.98 -9.91
CA ARG A 72 5.18 14.08 -8.78
C ARG A 72 4.11 14.68 -7.90
N ARG A 73 4.21 15.97 -7.55
CA ARG A 73 3.17 16.66 -6.76
C ARG A 73 1.80 16.59 -7.45
N TYR A 74 1.76 16.85 -8.75
CA TYR A 74 0.52 16.75 -9.51
C TYR A 74 -0.06 15.33 -9.48
N LEU A 75 0.76 14.31 -9.75
CA LEU A 75 0.33 12.91 -9.71
C LEU A 75 -0.16 12.51 -8.32
N ALA A 76 0.58 12.86 -7.27
CA ALA A 76 0.20 12.54 -5.90
C ALA A 76 -1.15 13.18 -5.52
N ALA A 77 -1.32 14.47 -5.80
CA ALA A 77 -2.51 15.22 -5.39
C ALA A 77 -3.72 14.96 -6.30
N SER A 78 -3.52 15.03 -7.64
CA SER A 78 -4.63 15.10 -8.59
C SER A 78 -5.00 13.75 -9.21
N VAL A 79 -4.06 12.80 -9.25
CA VAL A 79 -4.31 11.47 -9.85
C VAL A 79 -4.56 10.41 -8.79
N PHE A 80 -3.67 10.33 -7.80
CA PHE A 80 -3.72 9.29 -6.77
C PHE A 80 -4.46 9.72 -5.51
N ASN A 81 -4.67 11.03 -5.29
CA ASN A 81 -5.17 11.57 -4.02
C ASN A 81 -4.39 11.00 -2.82
N ALA A 82 -3.05 10.95 -2.94
CA ALA A 82 -2.17 10.25 -2.03
C ALA A 82 -2.15 10.91 -0.63
N VAL A 83 -2.01 10.08 0.39
CA VAL A 83 -1.77 10.51 1.77
C VAL A 83 -0.26 10.63 1.95
N LEU A 84 0.24 11.86 2.03
CA LEU A 84 1.67 12.12 2.14
C LEU A 84 2.08 12.16 3.61
N ILE A 85 2.93 11.22 4.03
CA ILE A 85 3.48 11.12 5.38
C ILE A 85 4.97 11.50 5.41
N ASP A 86 5.39 12.10 6.53
CA ASP A 86 6.78 12.43 6.76
C ASP A 86 7.55 11.21 7.28
N ARG A 87 8.79 10.99 6.79
CA ARG A 87 9.66 9.88 7.21
C ARG A 87 10.75 10.33 8.18
N VAL A 88 10.99 11.62 8.24
CA VAL A 88 12.01 12.23 9.10
C VAL A 88 11.33 13.20 10.05
N ALA A 89 11.60 13.04 11.33
CA ALA A 89 11.07 13.95 12.35
C ALA A 89 11.68 15.35 12.17
N ALA A 90 10.86 16.38 12.40
CA ALA A 90 11.39 17.74 12.46
C ALA A 90 12.38 17.88 13.63
N PRO A 91 13.42 18.74 13.52
CA PRO A 91 14.34 19.01 14.61
C PRO A 91 13.56 19.39 15.88
N GLY A 92 13.89 18.76 17.01
CA GLY A 92 13.23 19.02 18.30
C GLY A 92 11.90 18.28 18.53
N SER A 93 11.45 17.44 17.60
CA SER A 93 10.25 16.63 17.80
C SER A 93 10.43 15.58 18.89
N ALA A 94 9.41 15.37 19.72
CA ALA A 94 9.41 14.31 20.73
C ALA A 94 9.47 12.92 20.11
N ALA A 95 10.11 11.98 20.79
CA ALA A 95 10.17 10.59 20.36
C ALA A 95 8.77 10.02 20.10
N GLY A 96 8.56 9.39 18.94
CA GLY A 96 7.27 8.81 18.54
C GLY A 96 6.23 9.80 17.99
N GLN A 97 6.48 11.11 18.01
CA GLN A 97 5.55 12.10 17.46
C GLN A 97 5.29 11.90 15.97
N LEU A 98 6.35 11.64 15.20
CA LEU A 98 6.25 11.37 13.76
C LEU A 98 5.33 10.17 13.46
N GLY A 99 5.47 9.09 14.23
CA GLY A 99 4.62 7.91 14.06
C GLY A 99 3.14 8.19 14.37
N ARG A 100 2.88 8.95 15.44
CA ARG A 100 1.50 9.38 15.77
C ARG A 100 0.91 10.26 14.67
N GLN A 101 1.63 11.27 14.20
CA GLN A 101 1.18 12.14 13.11
C GLN A 101 0.86 11.35 11.84
N ALA A 102 1.69 10.36 11.47
CA ALA A 102 1.42 9.51 10.31
C ALA A 102 0.13 8.69 10.50
N VAL A 103 -0.10 8.13 11.70
CA VAL A 103 -1.35 7.41 12.02
C VAL A 103 -2.56 8.33 11.95
N ASP A 104 -2.48 9.54 12.52
CA ASP A 104 -3.57 10.52 12.50
C ASP A 104 -3.90 10.95 11.06
N GLN A 105 -2.88 11.17 10.22
CA GLN A 105 -3.06 11.49 8.81
C GLN A 105 -3.72 10.34 8.05
N MET A 106 -3.34 9.09 8.29
CA MET A 106 -3.96 7.91 7.69
C MET A 106 -5.41 7.74 8.16
N ALA A 107 -5.66 7.88 9.46
CA ALA A 107 -7.01 7.79 10.03
C ALA A 107 -7.95 8.88 9.49
N GLY A 108 -7.48 10.14 9.41
CA GLY A 108 -8.22 11.24 8.81
C GLY A 108 -8.46 11.06 7.31
N ALA A 109 -7.53 10.40 6.61
CA ALA A 109 -7.65 10.16 5.18
C ALA A 109 -8.71 9.10 4.82
N LEU A 110 -9.08 8.23 5.74
CA LEU A 110 -10.18 7.28 5.56
C LEU A 110 -11.55 7.98 5.45
N ASP A 111 -11.78 9.06 6.20
CA ASP A 111 -12.93 9.99 6.16
C ASP A 111 -14.33 9.32 5.97
N GLY A 112 -14.50 8.10 6.46
CA GLY A 112 -15.77 7.35 6.37
C GLY A 112 -16.02 6.65 5.02
N ARG A 113 -15.22 6.91 3.98
CA ARG A 113 -15.45 6.32 2.64
C ARG A 113 -14.19 5.86 1.89
N HIS A 114 -13.05 6.49 2.11
CA HIS A 114 -11.82 6.13 1.42
C HIS A 114 -11.16 4.89 2.01
N SER A 115 -10.46 4.18 1.17
CA SER A 115 -9.57 3.07 1.52
C SER A 115 -8.11 3.50 1.37
N LEU A 116 -7.17 2.73 1.94
CA LEU A 116 -5.74 3.03 1.82
C LEU A 116 -4.99 1.88 1.16
N ILE A 117 -3.89 2.21 0.48
CA ILE A 117 -2.81 1.27 0.15
C ILE A 117 -1.64 1.61 1.05
N LEU A 118 -1.19 0.64 1.83
CA LEU A 118 -0.11 0.79 2.78
C LEU A 118 0.96 -0.28 2.55
N PHE A 119 2.23 0.12 2.61
CA PHE A 119 3.38 -0.76 2.65
C PHE A 119 3.95 -0.77 4.07
N PRO A 120 3.53 -1.71 4.93
CA PRO A 120 3.81 -1.62 6.36
C PRO A 120 5.29 -1.87 6.72
N GLU A 121 6.10 -2.35 5.78
CA GLU A 121 7.57 -2.40 5.91
C GLU A 121 8.18 -0.99 6.05
N GLY A 122 7.53 0.05 5.49
CA GLY A 122 7.97 1.44 5.54
C GLY A 122 9.18 1.78 4.66
N THR A 123 9.83 0.79 4.09
CA THR A 123 10.95 0.91 3.15
C THR A 123 10.87 -0.20 2.11
N ARG A 124 11.48 -0.01 0.96
CA ARG A 124 11.56 -1.06 -0.06
C ARG A 124 12.62 -2.10 0.31
N GLY A 125 12.20 -3.36 0.37
CA GLY A 125 13.06 -4.50 0.56
C GLY A 125 13.64 -5.03 -0.77
N PRO A 126 14.48 -6.09 -0.72
CA PRO A 126 15.04 -6.77 -1.91
C PRO A 126 13.99 -7.54 -2.72
N GLY A 127 12.81 -7.78 -2.18
CA GLY A 127 11.70 -8.47 -2.85
C GLY A 127 11.60 -9.96 -2.54
N ASP A 128 12.61 -10.56 -1.95
CA ASP A 128 12.62 -12.01 -1.68
C ASP A 128 11.95 -12.38 -0.36
N ASP A 129 12.01 -11.51 0.63
CA ASP A 129 11.36 -11.68 1.92
C ASP A 129 10.75 -10.36 2.43
N LEU A 130 9.74 -10.47 3.31
CA LEU A 130 9.08 -9.33 3.93
C LEU A 130 9.83 -8.89 5.18
N ALA A 131 10.18 -7.62 5.25
CA ALA A 131 10.70 -7.03 6.47
C ALA A 131 9.62 -6.99 7.58
N PRO A 132 10.01 -6.87 8.86
CA PRO A 132 9.06 -6.67 9.95
C PRO A 132 8.15 -5.47 9.71
N PHE A 133 6.86 -5.63 9.98
CA PHE A 133 5.89 -4.57 9.81
C PHE A 133 6.00 -3.52 10.92
N ARG A 134 5.88 -2.25 10.55
CA ARG A 134 5.93 -1.11 11.48
C ARG A 134 4.62 -0.96 12.23
N SER A 135 4.70 -0.45 13.45
CA SER A 135 3.57 -0.27 14.36
C SER A 135 2.44 0.64 13.86
N GLY A 136 2.68 1.44 12.81
CA GLY A 136 1.67 2.32 12.24
C GLY A 136 0.40 1.58 11.78
N LEU A 137 0.54 0.38 11.23
CA LEU A 137 -0.60 -0.46 10.85
C LEU A 137 -1.45 -0.85 12.08
N TYR A 138 -0.80 -1.29 13.17
CA TYR A 138 -1.51 -1.63 14.41
C TYR A 138 -2.28 -0.45 14.97
N HIS A 139 -1.62 0.71 15.10
CA HIS A 139 -2.27 1.91 15.66
C HIS A 139 -3.42 2.41 14.78
N LEU A 140 -3.30 2.30 13.45
CA LEU A 140 -4.41 2.61 12.54
C LEU A 140 -5.62 1.70 12.79
N CYS A 141 -5.40 0.38 12.85
CA CYS A 141 -6.46 -0.59 13.12
C CYS A 141 -7.01 -0.50 14.56
N HIS A 142 -6.18 -0.13 15.52
CA HIS A 142 -6.63 0.11 16.90
C HIS A 142 -7.57 1.33 17.00
N ASN A 143 -7.27 2.40 16.26
CA ASN A 143 -8.15 3.58 16.17
C ASN A 143 -9.41 3.33 15.32
N ARG A 144 -9.38 2.30 14.47
CA ARG A 144 -10.48 1.93 13.56
C ARG A 144 -10.67 0.40 13.59
N PRO A 145 -11.28 -0.16 14.65
CA PRO A 145 -11.42 -1.60 14.83
C PRO A 145 -12.36 -2.27 13.80
N ASP A 146 -13.20 -1.48 13.14
CA ASP A 146 -14.08 -1.88 12.04
C ASP A 146 -13.38 -2.00 10.68
N LEU A 147 -12.12 -1.55 10.58
CA LEU A 147 -11.38 -1.49 9.32
C LEU A 147 -10.94 -2.87 8.85
N ASP A 148 -11.35 -3.26 7.65
CA ASP A 148 -10.87 -4.48 7.01
C ASP A 148 -9.44 -4.31 6.48
N VAL A 149 -8.57 -5.23 6.86
CA VAL A 149 -7.20 -5.34 6.36
C VAL A 149 -7.18 -6.40 5.26
N ILE A 150 -6.79 -6.01 4.04
CA ILE A 150 -6.68 -6.91 2.88
C ILE A 150 -5.20 -7.17 2.62
N PRO A 151 -4.68 -8.37 2.85
CA PRO A 151 -3.32 -8.70 2.48
C PRO A 151 -3.20 -8.83 0.96
N VAL A 152 -2.12 -8.29 0.40
CA VAL A 152 -1.84 -8.34 -1.03
C VAL A 152 -0.39 -8.76 -1.24
N TYR A 153 -0.14 -9.67 -2.15
CA TYR A 153 1.21 -10.01 -2.57
C TYR A 153 1.47 -9.57 -4.01
N LEU A 154 2.56 -8.83 -4.19
CA LEU A 154 3.03 -8.31 -5.47
C LEU A 154 4.26 -9.12 -5.91
N GLU A 155 4.13 -9.90 -6.97
CA GLU A 155 5.19 -10.76 -7.47
C GLU A 155 5.90 -10.14 -8.67
N ASN A 156 7.23 -10.21 -8.69
CA ASN A 156 8.13 -9.81 -9.78
C ASN A 156 8.15 -8.31 -10.15
N LEU A 157 7.51 -7.40 -9.39
CA LEU A 157 7.51 -5.97 -9.73
C LEU A 157 8.90 -5.31 -9.58
N ASN A 158 9.75 -5.82 -8.70
CA ASN A 158 11.15 -5.40 -8.58
C ASN A 158 11.98 -5.71 -9.83
N ARG A 159 11.60 -6.73 -10.59
CA ARG A 159 12.27 -7.13 -11.84
C ARG A 159 11.77 -6.34 -13.04
N ILE A 160 10.51 -5.88 -13.02
CA ILE A 160 9.94 -5.02 -14.07
C ILE A 160 10.59 -3.64 -14.06
N LEU A 161 10.76 -3.04 -12.89
CA LEU A 161 11.46 -1.76 -12.73
C LEU A 161 12.50 -1.87 -11.61
N PRO A 162 13.71 -2.39 -11.93
CA PRO A 162 14.79 -2.51 -10.96
C PRO A 162 15.21 -1.15 -10.41
N LYS A 163 15.74 -1.16 -9.19
CA LYS A 163 16.24 0.06 -8.54
C LYS A 163 17.33 0.73 -9.41
N GLY A 164 17.10 1.99 -9.78
CA GLY A 164 18.02 2.78 -10.61
C GLY A 164 17.75 2.71 -12.12
N HIS A 165 16.82 1.92 -12.59
CA HIS A 165 16.41 1.87 -14.00
C HIS A 165 15.13 2.69 -14.22
N LEU A 166 15.04 3.32 -15.40
CA LEU A 166 13.86 4.12 -15.82
C LEU A 166 12.99 3.41 -16.85
N LEU A 167 13.54 2.38 -17.53
CA LEU A 167 12.83 1.60 -18.52
C LEU A 167 12.34 0.30 -17.90
N PRO A 168 11.05 0.00 -17.98
CA PRO A 168 10.52 -1.26 -17.49
C PRO A 168 10.93 -2.41 -18.43
N VAL A 169 11.31 -3.53 -17.82
CA VAL A 169 11.52 -4.79 -18.54
C VAL A 169 10.20 -5.57 -18.53
N PRO A 170 9.60 -5.87 -19.68
CA PRO A 170 8.36 -6.65 -19.71
C PRO A 170 8.58 -8.04 -19.08
N MET A 171 7.95 -8.27 -17.95
CA MET A 171 7.93 -9.56 -17.25
C MET A 171 6.53 -9.85 -16.75
N LEU A 172 6.15 -11.10 -16.74
CA LEU A 172 4.90 -11.52 -16.12
C LEU A 172 4.99 -11.25 -14.62
N SER A 173 4.05 -10.49 -14.14
CA SER A 173 3.88 -10.25 -12.71
C SER A 173 2.51 -10.74 -12.24
N ARG A 174 2.32 -10.79 -10.94
CA ARG A 174 1.06 -11.23 -10.36
C ARG A 174 0.70 -10.39 -9.15
N ILE A 175 -0.60 -10.13 -9.01
CA ILE A 175 -1.19 -9.48 -7.85
C ILE A 175 -2.16 -10.46 -7.22
N THR A 176 -1.90 -10.88 -6.00
CA THR A 176 -2.78 -11.80 -5.27
C THR A 176 -3.37 -11.07 -4.07
N PHE A 177 -4.70 -10.94 -4.04
CA PHE A 177 -5.45 -10.39 -2.91
C PHE A 177 -5.94 -11.55 -2.04
N GLY A 178 -5.70 -11.47 -0.73
CA GLY A 178 -6.12 -12.47 0.25
C GLY A 178 -7.43 -12.13 0.95
N ALA A 179 -7.85 -13.01 1.85
CA ALA A 179 -9.05 -12.82 2.66
C ALA A 179 -8.92 -11.63 3.61
N PRO A 180 -9.99 -10.84 3.82
CA PRO A 180 -9.99 -9.74 4.77
C PRO A 180 -9.86 -10.26 6.20
N PHE A 181 -9.18 -9.49 7.05
CA PHE A 181 -9.13 -9.71 8.49
C PHE A 181 -9.15 -8.38 9.24
N ARG A 182 -9.40 -8.41 10.55
CA ARG A 182 -9.42 -7.23 11.43
C ARG A 182 -8.52 -7.46 12.62
N LEU A 183 -8.16 -6.36 13.29
CA LEU A 183 -7.56 -6.44 14.63
C LEU A 183 -8.57 -7.07 15.58
N GLN A 184 -8.14 -8.11 16.31
CA GLN A 184 -9.02 -8.79 17.27
C GLN A 184 -9.05 -8.03 18.60
N PRO A 185 -10.15 -8.11 19.36
CA PRO A 185 -10.19 -7.55 20.70
C PRO A 185 -9.04 -8.08 21.56
N ALA A 186 -8.33 -7.20 22.26
CA ALA A 186 -7.19 -7.51 23.12
C ALA A 186 -5.99 -8.19 22.40
N GLU A 187 -5.94 -8.18 21.07
CA GLU A 187 -4.77 -8.69 20.34
C GLU A 187 -3.57 -7.76 20.54
N GLU A 188 -2.47 -8.33 21.02
CA GLU A 188 -1.23 -7.62 21.25
C GLU A 188 -0.62 -7.14 19.92
N LYS A 189 0.04 -5.96 19.99
CA LYS A 189 0.61 -5.29 18.82
C LYS A 189 1.50 -6.21 17.97
N ASP A 190 2.44 -6.89 18.63
CA ASP A 190 3.44 -7.68 17.91
C ASP A 190 2.82 -8.95 17.31
N ALA A 191 1.82 -9.54 17.99
CA ALA A 191 1.04 -10.65 17.46
C ALA A 191 0.25 -10.27 16.21
N PHE A 192 -0.44 -9.11 16.24
CA PHE A 192 -1.17 -8.60 15.09
C PHE A 192 -0.25 -8.31 13.90
N LEU A 193 0.88 -7.64 14.13
CA LEU A 193 1.81 -7.28 13.05
C LEU A 193 2.42 -8.52 12.42
N GLU A 194 2.76 -9.54 13.21
CA GLU A 194 3.27 -10.80 12.70
C GLU A 194 2.17 -11.57 11.94
N ARG A 195 0.96 -11.64 12.44
CA ARG A 195 -0.19 -12.24 11.74
C ARG A 195 -0.47 -11.53 10.41
N ALA A 196 -0.42 -10.21 10.38
CA ALA A 196 -0.56 -9.43 9.16
C ALA A 196 0.57 -9.72 8.15
N ARG A 197 1.81 -9.82 8.61
CA ARG A 197 2.96 -10.19 7.79
C ARG A 197 2.83 -11.59 7.22
N GLN A 198 2.42 -12.57 8.03
CA GLN A 198 2.19 -13.95 7.60
C GLN A 198 1.03 -14.05 6.60
N ALA A 199 -0.02 -13.26 6.76
CA ALA A 199 -1.12 -13.21 5.79
C ALA A 199 -0.64 -12.77 4.39
N VAL A 200 0.27 -11.78 4.31
CA VAL A 200 0.88 -11.39 3.04
C VAL A 200 1.84 -12.47 2.53
N ARG A 201 2.65 -13.08 3.40
CA ARG A 201 3.62 -14.13 3.04
C ARG A 201 2.94 -15.37 2.47
N ALA A 202 1.84 -15.81 3.07
CA ALA A 202 1.09 -16.99 2.63
C ALA A 202 0.58 -16.85 1.18
N LEU A 203 0.33 -15.63 0.71
CA LEU A 203 -0.08 -15.38 -0.68
C LEU A 203 1.06 -15.62 -1.68
N LYS A 204 2.33 -15.56 -1.26
CA LYS A 204 3.48 -15.92 -2.09
C LYS A 204 3.48 -17.40 -2.41
N GLU A 205 3.11 -18.24 -1.45
CA GLU A 205 3.09 -19.70 -1.59
C GLU A 205 1.87 -20.20 -2.36
N ALA A 206 0.78 -19.42 -2.34
CA ALA A 206 -0.45 -19.69 -3.08
C ALA A 206 -0.44 -19.12 -4.51
N ALA A 207 0.65 -18.50 -4.91
CA ALA A 207 0.77 -17.75 -6.17
C ALA A 207 1.11 -18.65 -7.38
#